data_0ebef251c17f7b295cdeaefa6513c14a
#
_entry.id   0ebef251c17f7b295cdeaefa6513c14a
#
_cell.length_a   1.000
_cell.length_b   1.000
_cell.length_c   1.000
_cell.angle_alpha   90.00
_cell.angle_beta   90.00
_cell.angle_gamma   90.00
#
_symmetry.space_group_name_H-M   'P 1'
#
loop_
_entity.id
_entity.type
_entity.pdbx_description
1 polymer ?
#
loop_
_entity_poly.entity_id
_entity_poly.type
_entity_poly.pdbx_seq_one_letter_code
_entity_poly.pdbx_strand_id
1 'polypeptide(L)'
;MLEKIFYKLGLSPKDLQIYLRLATTGTNKASEIALELELPKTTVLESLYKLEKEGLVSKIAKGNKFIFSAQDPEMLKMKIKNQLEELNEIQQNLDQAIFTIKQKQTKKKLPKVKFFQGRNGIIQIYEQTLQSIGRIYAYGDFNSAKNYLKEYLEEYWKRRTAKRINLTAFIPDSLVNRQISKNTDNNYLRTSYFYPARFQSSVEINVYQDTVTFVSFEEEIAVSIESRSIASSITNLLDTLKEKLPS
;
A
#
# COMPACT_ATOMS: atom_id res chain seq x y z
N MET A 1 1.59 30.72 -17.74
CA MET A 1 0.46 30.53 -16.80
C MET A 1 -0.82 30.09 -17.51
N LEU A 2 -1.26 30.76 -18.57
CA LEU A 2 -2.46 30.38 -19.33
C LEU A 2 -2.40 28.98 -19.95
N GLU A 3 -1.24 28.54 -20.46
CA GLU A 3 -1.06 27.18 -20.98
C GLU A 3 -1.42 26.09 -19.96
N LYS A 4 -1.00 26.26 -18.70
CA LYS A 4 -1.35 25.31 -17.64
C LYS A 4 -2.86 25.27 -17.37
N ILE A 5 -3.54 26.41 -17.45
CA ILE A 5 -4.98 26.49 -17.27
C ILE A 5 -5.69 25.76 -18.41
N PHE A 6 -5.34 26.04 -19.67
CA PHE A 6 -5.90 25.39 -20.84
C PHE A 6 -5.64 23.87 -20.80
N TYR A 7 -4.43 23.45 -20.47
CA TYR A 7 -4.11 22.03 -20.30
C TYR A 7 -4.99 21.34 -19.27
N LYS A 8 -5.24 21.97 -18.10
CA LYS A 8 -6.15 21.44 -17.08
C LYS A 8 -7.61 21.38 -17.52
N LEU A 9 -8.00 22.22 -18.44
CA LEU A 9 -9.31 22.17 -19.11
C LEU A 9 -9.35 21.17 -20.27
N GLY A 10 -8.28 20.38 -20.48
CA GLY A 10 -8.17 19.42 -21.57
C GLY A 10 -7.91 20.06 -22.95
N LEU A 11 -7.50 21.32 -22.98
CA LEU A 11 -7.23 22.08 -24.20
C LEU A 11 -5.73 22.07 -24.53
N SER A 12 -5.41 22.01 -25.82
CA SER A 12 -4.05 22.01 -26.34
C SER A 12 -3.44 23.43 -26.44
N PRO A 13 -2.11 23.54 -26.60
CA PRO A 13 -1.49 24.83 -26.90
C PRO A 13 -2.04 25.50 -28.17
N LYS A 14 -2.45 24.72 -29.18
CA LYS A 14 -3.09 25.23 -30.41
C LYS A 14 -4.47 25.86 -30.10
N ASP A 15 -5.25 25.22 -29.22
CA ASP A 15 -6.54 25.74 -28.81
C ASP A 15 -6.35 27.12 -28.12
N LEU A 16 -5.32 27.26 -27.28
CA LEU A 16 -4.97 28.54 -26.66
C LEU A 16 -4.59 29.61 -27.70
N GLN A 17 -3.74 29.28 -28.67
CA GLN A 17 -3.34 30.22 -29.75
C GLN A 17 -4.56 30.71 -30.51
N ILE A 18 -5.46 29.81 -30.90
CA ILE A 18 -6.69 30.15 -31.63
C ILE A 18 -7.62 31.02 -30.76
N TYR A 19 -7.80 30.69 -29.48
CA TYR A 19 -8.59 31.49 -28.53
C TYR A 19 -8.01 32.89 -28.38
N LEU A 20 -6.71 33.03 -28.14
CA LEU A 20 -6.05 34.33 -28.00
C LEU A 20 -6.16 35.16 -29.28
N ARG A 21 -6.06 34.52 -30.42
CA ARG A 21 -6.27 35.21 -31.71
C ARG A 21 -7.67 35.79 -31.83
N LEU A 22 -8.71 35.00 -31.52
CA LEU A 22 -10.08 35.47 -31.52
C LEU A 22 -10.33 36.57 -30.48
N ALA A 23 -9.73 36.44 -29.29
CA ALA A 23 -9.90 37.45 -28.22
C ALA A 23 -9.30 38.81 -28.61
N THR A 24 -8.27 38.83 -29.46
CA THR A 24 -7.62 40.06 -29.90
C THR A 24 -8.23 40.69 -31.18
N THR A 25 -8.78 39.85 -32.03
CA THR A 25 -9.30 40.33 -33.36
C THR A 25 -10.81 40.41 -33.47
N GLY A 26 -11.52 39.91 -32.42
CA GLY A 26 -12.99 39.87 -32.46
C GLY A 26 -13.51 38.67 -33.26
N THR A 27 -14.44 38.91 -34.17
CA THR A 27 -15.10 37.86 -34.96
C THR A 27 -14.31 37.52 -36.21
N ASN A 28 -13.98 36.24 -36.40
CA ASN A 28 -13.24 35.75 -37.58
C ASN A 28 -13.84 34.46 -38.14
N LYS A 29 -13.56 34.20 -39.42
CA LYS A 29 -13.82 32.91 -40.07
C LYS A 29 -12.66 31.94 -39.79
N ALA A 30 -12.97 30.66 -39.73
CA ALA A 30 -11.91 29.62 -39.57
C ALA A 30 -10.80 29.67 -40.64
N SER A 31 -11.14 30.10 -41.88
CA SER A 31 -10.18 30.27 -42.96
C SER A 31 -9.22 31.45 -42.75
N GLU A 32 -9.66 32.50 -42.13
CA GLU A 32 -8.85 33.67 -41.80
C GLU A 32 -7.87 33.34 -40.67
N ILE A 33 -8.35 32.69 -39.62
CA ILE A 33 -7.50 32.22 -38.53
C ILE A 33 -6.45 31.19 -39.01
N ALA A 34 -6.85 30.29 -39.93
CA ALA A 34 -5.96 29.27 -40.51
C ALA A 34 -4.82 29.91 -41.29
N LEU A 35 -5.12 30.96 -42.06
CA LEU A 35 -4.11 31.69 -42.87
C LEU A 35 -3.13 32.43 -41.92
N GLU A 36 -3.67 33.12 -40.90
CA GLU A 36 -2.86 33.95 -40.01
C GLU A 36 -1.98 33.16 -39.05
N LEU A 37 -2.42 31.97 -38.62
CA LEU A 37 -1.66 31.11 -37.74
C LEU A 37 -0.85 30.02 -38.46
N GLU A 38 -0.90 30.05 -39.83
CA GLU A 38 -0.23 29.04 -40.66
C GLU A 38 -0.63 27.60 -40.31
N LEU A 39 -1.90 27.39 -39.97
CA LEU A 39 -2.43 26.09 -39.58
C LEU A 39 -3.38 25.53 -40.63
N PRO A 40 -3.48 24.21 -40.79
CA PRO A 40 -4.51 23.61 -41.64
C PRO A 40 -5.91 24.03 -41.16
N LYS A 41 -6.79 24.37 -42.11
CA LYS A 41 -8.18 24.81 -41.80
C LYS A 41 -8.95 23.75 -40.98
N THR A 42 -8.69 22.47 -41.26
CA THR A 42 -9.30 21.35 -40.48
C THR A 42 -8.91 21.40 -39.03
N THR A 43 -7.63 21.61 -38.74
CA THR A 43 -7.12 21.74 -37.34
C THR A 43 -7.74 22.94 -36.64
N VAL A 44 -7.88 24.08 -37.34
CA VAL A 44 -8.53 25.27 -36.77
C VAL A 44 -10.01 25.02 -36.48
N LEU A 45 -10.73 24.33 -37.35
CA LEU A 45 -12.14 23.98 -37.14
C LEU A 45 -12.29 23.02 -35.96
N GLU A 46 -11.47 22.00 -35.82
CA GLU A 46 -11.45 21.07 -34.71
C GLU A 46 -11.25 21.82 -33.37
N SER A 47 -10.26 22.70 -33.31
CA SER A 47 -10.00 23.55 -32.15
C SER A 47 -11.17 24.50 -31.84
N LEU A 48 -11.75 25.14 -32.86
CA LEU A 48 -12.90 26.02 -32.67
C LEU A 48 -14.12 25.28 -32.13
N TYR A 49 -14.43 24.09 -32.63
CA TYR A 49 -15.54 23.29 -32.13
C TYR A 49 -15.26 22.80 -30.70
N LYS A 50 -14.02 22.48 -30.40
CA LYS A 50 -13.62 22.11 -29.03
C LYS A 50 -13.78 23.31 -28.08
N LEU A 51 -13.31 24.48 -28.45
CA LEU A 51 -13.45 25.70 -27.67
C LEU A 51 -14.94 26.12 -27.54
N GLU A 52 -15.76 25.91 -28.58
CA GLU A 52 -17.22 26.13 -28.53
C GLU A 52 -17.88 25.19 -27.52
N LYS A 53 -17.56 23.88 -27.56
CA LYS A 53 -18.04 22.88 -26.60
C LYS A 53 -17.67 23.25 -25.16
N GLU A 54 -16.50 23.83 -24.98
CA GLU A 54 -16.01 24.28 -23.70
C GLU A 54 -16.57 25.66 -23.28
N GLY A 55 -17.41 26.30 -24.13
CA GLY A 55 -18.05 27.60 -23.85
C GLY A 55 -17.08 28.77 -23.93
N LEU A 56 -15.89 28.62 -24.51
CA LEU A 56 -14.87 29.66 -24.63
C LEU A 56 -14.97 30.43 -25.96
N VAL A 57 -15.66 29.89 -26.94
CA VAL A 57 -15.90 30.47 -28.25
C VAL A 57 -17.38 30.33 -28.59
N SER A 58 -17.98 31.35 -29.19
CA SER A 58 -19.31 31.28 -29.78
C SER A 58 -19.20 31.16 -31.31
N LYS A 59 -20.17 30.47 -31.89
CA LYS A 59 -20.31 30.26 -33.33
C LYS A 59 -21.61 30.91 -33.80
N ILE A 60 -21.53 31.78 -34.78
CA ILE A 60 -22.66 32.53 -35.34
C ILE A 60 -22.75 32.23 -36.83
N ALA A 61 -23.95 31.89 -37.31
CA ALA A 61 -24.19 31.73 -38.76
C ALA A 61 -24.32 33.13 -39.42
N LYS A 62 -23.54 33.33 -40.48
CA LYS A 62 -23.61 34.54 -41.31
C LYS A 62 -23.71 34.17 -42.78
N GLY A 63 -24.92 34.08 -43.30
CA GLY A 63 -25.19 33.52 -44.63
C GLY A 63 -24.79 32.05 -44.68
N ASN A 64 -24.04 31.63 -45.71
CA ASN A 64 -23.58 30.26 -45.85
C ASN A 64 -22.25 29.96 -45.13
N LYS A 65 -21.82 30.81 -44.19
CA LYS A 65 -20.55 30.66 -43.47
C LYS A 65 -20.76 30.84 -41.97
N PHE A 66 -19.84 30.24 -41.20
CA PHE A 66 -19.79 30.46 -39.74
C PHE A 66 -18.68 31.47 -39.42
N ILE A 67 -18.97 32.35 -38.48
CA ILE A 67 -17.98 33.20 -37.83
C ILE A 67 -17.87 32.80 -36.37
N PHE A 68 -16.71 32.94 -35.80
CA PHE A 68 -16.41 32.58 -34.43
C PHE A 68 -15.95 33.80 -33.66
N SER A 69 -16.30 33.88 -32.38
CA SER A 69 -15.90 34.94 -31.48
C SER A 69 -15.47 34.35 -30.15
N ALA A 70 -14.38 34.87 -29.57
CA ALA A 70 -14.03 34.50 -28.22
C ALA A 70 -15.08 34.99 -27.22
N GLN A 71 -15.41 34.21 -26.24
CA GLN A 71 -16.19 34.59 -25.09
C GLN A 71 -15.31 35.33 -24.08
N ASP A 72 -15.97 36.07 -23.16
CA ASP A 72 -15.27 36.78 -22.11
C ASP A 72 -14.30 35.86 -21.34
N PRO A 73 -13.03 36.25 -21.15
CA PRO A 73 -12.07 35.49 -20.36
C PRO A 73 -12.54 35.15 -18.93
N GLU A 74 -13.48 35.94 -18.36
CA GLU A 74 -14.09 35.63 -17.05
C GLU A 74 -14.81 34.28 -17.04
N MET A 75 -15.26 33.78 -18.20
CA MET A 75 -15.83 32.42 -18.35
C MET A 75 -14.86 31.33 -17.90
N LEU A 76 -13.55 31.54 -18.02
CA LEU A 76 -12.55 30.61 -17.48
C LEU A 76 -12.64 30.46 -15.97
N LYS A 77 -12.93 31.55 -15.25
CA LYS A 77 -13.12 31.50 -13.79
C LYS A 77 -14.36 30.68 -13.42
N MET A 78 -15.49 30.94 -14.10
CA MET A 78 -16.71 30.19 -13.90
C MET A 78 -16.50 28.69 -14.14
N LYS A 79 -15.78 28.33 -15.22
CA LYS A 79 -15.50 26.94 -15.56
C LYS A 79 -14.68 26.25 -14.50
N ILE A 80 -13.62 26.89 -14.01
CA ILE A 80 -12.77 26.33 -12.91
C ILE A 80 -13.60 26.18 -11.63
N LYS A 81 -14.45 27.14 -11.33
CA LYS A 81 -15.33 27.08 -10.16
C LYS A 81 -16.29 25.89 -10.24
N ASN A 82 -16.93 25.67 -11.38
CA ASN A 82 -17.85 24.56 -11.59
C ASN A 82 -17.10 23.18 -11.45
N GLN A 83 -15.90 23.07 -12.01
CA GLN A 83 -15.09 21.85 -11.84
C GLN A 83 -14.70 21.60 -10.36
N LEU A 84 -14.41 22.65 -9.60
CA LEU A 84 -14.13 22.52 -8.17
C LEU A 84 -15.37 22.08 -7.38
N GLU A 85 -16.54 22.60 -7.71
CA GLU A 85 -17.80 22.19 -7.09
C GLU A 85 -18.10 20.71 -7.39
N GLU A 86 -17.96 20.28 -8.64
CA GLU A 86 -18.13 18.88 -9.06
C GLU A 86 -17.14 17.94 -8.34
N LEU A 87 -15.87 18.31 -8.23
CA LEU A 87 -14.87 17.53 -7.50
C LEU A 87 -15.19 17.44 -6.00
N ASN A 88 -15.69 18.51 -5.40
CA ASN A 88 -16.10 18.51 -4.00
C ASN A 88 -17.31 17.58 -3.76
N GLU A 89 -18.28 17.56 -4.66
CA GLU A 89 -19.40 16.61 -4.60
C GLU A 89 -18.93 15.16 -4.71
N ILE A 90 -18.02 14.89 -5.65
CA ILE A 90 -17.40 13.55 -5.79
C ILE A 90 -16.68 13.18 -4.49
N GLN A 91 -15.91 14.09 -3.90
CA GLN A 91 -15.19 13.85 -2.66
C GLN A 91 -16.13 13.53 -1.49
N GLN A 92 -17.23 14.25 -1.34
CA GLN A 92 -18.22 13.97 -0.29
C GLN A 92 -18.87 12.59 -0.42
N ASN A 93 -19.08 12.13 -1.64
CA ASN A 93 -19.69 10.83 -1.91
C ASN A 93 -18.68 9.67 -1.92
N LEU A 94 -17.38 9.96 -1.98
CA LEU A 94 -16.32 8.94 -2.13
C LEU A 94 -16.25 7.99 -0.93
N ASP A 95 -16.38 8.50 0.29
CA ASP A 95 -16.33 7.67 1.50
C ASP A 95 -17.48 6.68 1.54
N GLN A 96 -18.66 7.08 1.10
CA GLN A 96 -19.84 6.22 1.02
C GLN A 96 -19.71 5.16 -0.08
N ALA A 97 -19.12 5.52 -1.22
CA ALA A 97 -18.81 4.57 -2.29
C ALA A 97 -17.76 3.55 -1.84
N ILE A 98 -16.69 3.99 -1.16
CA ILE A 98 -15.65 3.11 -0.59
C ILE A 98 -16.26 2.16 0.45
N PHE A 99 -17.13 2.65 1.33
CA PHE A 99 -17.84 1.82 2.30
C PHE A 99 -18.66 0.73 1.62
N THR A 100 -19.41 1.09 0.58
CA THR A 100 -20.23 0.14 -0.21
C THR A 100 -19.37 -0.93 -0.89
N ILE A 101 -18.22 -0.54 -1.46
CA ILE A 101 -17.25 -1.47 -2.07
C ILE A 101 -16.70 -2.43 -1.01
N LYS A 102 -16.31 -1.92 0.16
CA LYS A 102 -15.81 -2.74 1.26
C LYS A 102 -16.84 -3.75 1.79
N GLN A 103 -18.14 -3.38 1.79
CA GLN A 103 -19.21 -4.31 2.16
C GLN A 103 -19.41 -5.44 1.14
N LYS A 104 -19.27 -5.13 -0.16
CA LYS A 104 -19.39 -6.11 -1.26
C LYS A 104 -18.16 -6.98 -1.41
N GLN A 105 -17.02 -6.59 -0.86
CA GLN A 105 -15.85 -7.46 -0.80
C GLN A 105 -16.23 -8.67 0.08
N THR A 106 -16.53 -9.77 -0.58
CA THR A 106 -16.78 -11.06 0.09
C THR A 106 -15.67 -11.32 1.10
N LYS A 107 -16.04 -11.58 2.35
CA LYS A 107 -15.15 -11.89 3.49
C LYS A 107 -14.42 -13.24 3.34
N LYS A 108 -13.96 -13.61 2.17
CA LYS A 108 -12.84 -14.53 2.06
C LYS A 108 -11.64 -13.72 2.53
N LYS A 109 -11.32 -13.82 3.82
CA LYS A 109 -10.03 -13.35 4.33
C LYS A 109 -8.95 -14.11 3.55
N LEU A 110 -8.52 -13.52 2.44
CA LEU A 110 -7.31 -13.98 1.78
C LEU A 110 -6.18 -13.89 2.81
N PRO A 111 -5.32 -14.90 2.89
CA PRO A 111 -4.16 -14.84 3.76
C PRO A 111 -3.40 -13.54 3.47
N LYS A 112 -3.12 -12.76 4.50
CA LYS A 112 -2.27 -11.58 4.34
C LYS A 112 -0.83 -12.02 4.48
N VAL A 113 -0.07 -11.88 3.42
CA VAL A 113 1.37 -12.16 3.43
C VAL A 113 2.13 -10.83 3.45
N LYS A 114 3.04 -10.69 4.42
CA LYS A 114 3.93 -9.54 4.54
C LYS A 114 5.37 -10.03 4.50
N PHE A 115 6.20 -9.32 3.78
CA PHE A 115 7.63 -9.55 3.69
C PHE A 115 8.38 -8.45 4.45
N PHE A 116 9.45 -8.84 5.15
CA PHE A 116 10.30 -7.97 5.94
C PHE A 116 11.75 -8.26 5.62
N GLN A 117 12.59 -7.23 5.56
CA GLN A 117 13.98 -7.36 5.19
C GLN A 117 14.89 -6.61 6.18
N GLY A 118 16.08 -7.16 6.39
CA GLY A 118 17.09 -6.62 7.25
C GLY A 118 16.75 -6.74 8.74
N ARG A 119 17.70 -6.34 9.60
CA ARG A 119 17.58 -6.45 11.05
C ARG A 119 16.33 -5.75 11.61
N ASN A 120 16.01 -4.55 11.11
CA ASN A 120 14.84 -3.81 11.56
C ASN A 120 13.52 -4.51 11.16
N GLY A 121 13.48 -5.14 9.99
CA GLY A 121 12.35 -5.95 9.54
C GLY A 121 12.12 -7.18 10.45
N ILE A 122 13.20 -7.88 10.81
CA ILE A 122 13.12 -9.00 11.75
C ILE A 122 12.65 -8.53 13.13
N ILE A 123 13.17 -7.41 13.63
CA ILE A 123 12.70 -6.82 14.90
C ILE A 123 11.20 -6.54 14.86
N GLN A 124 10.67 -6.02 13.76
CA GLN A 124 9.22 -5.78 13.62
C GLN A 124 8.40 -7.06 13.76
N ILE A 125 8.89 -8.21 13.31
CA ILE A 125 8.23 -9.50 13.52
C ILE A 125 8.15 -9.82 15.02
N TYR A 126 9.24 -9.67 15.76
CA TYR A 126 9.24 -9.88 17.21
C TYR A 126 8.30 -8.92 17.93
N GLU A 127 8.26 -7.64 17.54
CA GLU A 127 7.31 -6.66 18.08
C GLU A 127 5.84 -7.06 17.83
N GLN A 128 5.53 -7.66 16.69
CA GLN A 128 4.18 -8.15 16.40
C GLN A 128 3.78 -9.28 17.35
N THR A 129 4.69 -10.16 17.73
CA THR A 129 4.40 -11.24 18.68
C THR A 129 4.03 -10.72 20.07
N LEU A 130 4.51 -9.54 20.46
CA LEU A 130 4.14 -8.88 21.74
C LEU A 130 2.69 -8.38 21.78
N GLN A 131 1.98 -8.42 20.67
CA GLN A 131 0.55 -8.12 20.59
C GLN A 131 -0.31 -9.38 20.73
N SER A 132 0.32 -10.57 20.84
CA SER A 132 -0.41 -11.81 21.00
C SER A 132 -1.08 -11.92 22.36
N ILE A 133 -2.19 -12.65 22.40
CA ILE A 133 -2.90 -12.99 23.62
C ILE A 133 -2.64 -14.47 23.91
N GLY A 134 -2.05 -14.77 25.07
CA GLY A 134 -1.88 -16.12 25.58
C GLY A 134 -0.53 -16.74 25.26
N ARG A 135 -0.40 -17.49 24.16
CA ARG A 135 0.79 -18.32 23.88
C ARG A 135 1.38 -18.07 22.51
N ILE A 136 2.70 -18.15 22.46
CA ILE A 136 3.49 -18.24 21.23
C ILE A 136 4.12 -19.63 21.16
N TYR A 137 4.12 -20.26 20.01
CA TYR A 137 4.98 -21.40 19.67
C TYR A 137 6.17 -20.89 18.86
N ALA A 138 7.37 -21.35 19.20
CA ALA A 138 8.57 -21.07 18.44
C ALA A 138 9.30 -22.37 18.11
N TYR A 139 9.66 -22.56 16.87
CA TYR A 139 10.54 -23.64 16.40
C TYR A 139 11.77 -23.01 15.76
N GLY A 140 12.97 -23.33 16.27
CA GLY A 140 14.20 -22.74 15.76
C GLY A 140 15.36 -22.83 16.75
N ASP A 141 16.47 -22.16 16.44
CA ASP A 141 17.67 -22.17 17.27
C ASP A 141 17.82 -20.87 18.06
N PHE A 142 17.78 -20.94 19.38
CA PHE A 142 17.99 -19.79 20.25
C PHE A 142 19.36 -19.15 20.11
N ASN A 143 20.37 -19.95 19.84
CA ASN A 143 21.72 -19.44 19.69
C ASN A 143 21.82 -18.54 18.44
N SER A 144 21.18 -18.95 17.35
CA SER A 144 21.10 -18.12 16.13
C SER A 144 20.35 -16.80 16.38
N ALA A 145 19.18 -16.87 17.02
CA ALA A 145 18.42 -15.68 17.39
C ALA A 145 19.22 -14.75 18.32
N LYS A 146 19.88 -15.30 19.34
CA LYS A 146 20.69 -14.54 20.30
C LYS A 146 21.88 -13.87 19.64
N ASN A 147 22.59 -14.56 18.77
CA ASN A 147 23.74 -14.02 18.06
C ASN A 147 23.37 -12.87 17.12
N TYR A 148 22.22 -12.99 16.46
CA TYR A 148 21.75 -11.97 15.51
C TYR A 148 21.12 -10.75 16.21
N LEU A 149 20.23 -10.98 17.17
CA LEU A 149 19.45 -9.92 17.82
C LEU A 149 20.17 -9.29 19.03
N LYS A 150 21.14 -10.01 19.62
CA LYS A 150 21.96 -9.52 20.76
C LYS A 150 21.11 -9.00 21.92
N GLU A 151 21.39 -7.77 22.38
CA GLU A 151 20.74 -7.13 23.52
C GLU A 151 19.22 -6.96 23.32
N TYR A 152 18.78 -6.79 22.06
CA TYR A 152 17.36 -6.68 21.76
C TYR A 152 16.57 -7.91 22.22
N LEU A 153 17.13 -9.11 22.07
CA LEU A 153 16.43 -10.36 22.41
C LEU A 153 16.14 -10.46 23.91
N GLU A 154 17.08 -10.05 24.76
CA GLU A 154 16.87 -10.04 26.22
C GLU A 154 15.80 -9.04 26.65
N GLU A 155 15.80 -7.86 26.02
CA GLU A 155 14.76 -6.85 26.23
C GLU A 155 13.38 -7.35 25.77
N TYR A 156 13.32 -8.00 24.62
CA TYR A 156 12.11 -8.63 24.11
C TYR A 156 11.58 -9.68 25.10
N TRP A 157 12.45 -10.55 25.64
CA TRP A 157 12.00 -11.55 26.63
C TRP A 157 11.39 -10.92 27.88
N LYS A 158 12.00 -9.85 28.40
CA LYS A 158 11.46 -9.10 29.55
C LYS A 158 10.08 -8.51 29.24
N ARG A 159 9.93 -7.86 28.08
CA ARG A 159 8.66 -7.25 27.66
C ARG A 159 7.57 -8.29 27.42
N ARG A 160 7.92 -9.43 26.81
CA ARG A 160 7.00 -10.53 26.59
C ARG A 160 6.49 -11.11 27.93
N THR A 161 7.40 -11.33 28.87
CA THR A 161 7.10 -11.83 30.22
C THR A 161 6.22 -10.85 30.99
N ALA A 162 6.53 -9.54 30.95
CA ALA A 162 5.71 -8.51 31.57
C ALA A 162 4.27 -8.49 31.04
N LYS A 163 4.07 -8.85 29.77
CA LYS A 163 2.74 -9.03 29.16
C LYS A 163 2.10 -10.40 29.44
N ARG A 164 2.73 -11.26 30.22
CA ARG A 164 2.27 -12.63 30.56
C ARG A 164 2.04 -13.51 29.34
N ILE A 165 2.82 -13.33 28.27
CA ILE A 165 2.75 -14.14 27.06
C ILE A 165 3.67 -15.35 27.22
N ASN A 166 3.09 -16.54 27.31
CA ASN A 166 3.85 -17.79 27.43
C ASN A 166 4.51 -18.16 26.09
N LEU A 167 5.68 -18.79 26.14
CA LEU A 167 6.38 -19.30 24.97
C LEU A 167 6.60 -20.80 25.11
N THR A 168 6.12 -21.58 24.16
CA THR A 168 6.50 -22.99 23.97
C THR A 168 7.52 -23.03 22.85
N ALA A 169 8.76 -23.43 23.18
CA ALA A 169 9.88 -23.42 22.25
C ALA A 169 10.34 -24.84 21.91
N PHE A 170 10.56 -25.10 20.64
CA PHE A 170 11.16 -26.33 20.11
C PHE A 170 12.53 -25.97 19.57
N ILE A 171 13.59 -26.51 20.20
CA ILE A 171 14.96 -26.09 19.95
C ILE A 171 15.87 -27.30 19.75
N PRO A 172 16.96 -27.17 18.96
CA PRO A 172 17.92 -28.28 18.78
C PRO A 172 18.56 -28.66 20.11
N ASP A 173 18.68 -29.96 20.34
CA ASP A 173 19.36 -30.50 21.52
C ASP A 173 20.87 -30.26 21.41
N SER A 174 21.33 -29.18 21.99
CA SER A 174 22.75 -28.82 22.09
C SER A 174 23.10 -28.36 23.51
N LEU A 175 24.36 -28.48 23.89
CA LEU A 175 24.83 -28.02 25.20
C LEU A 175 24.51 -26.52 25.41
N VAL A 176 24.69 -25.71 24.38
CA VAL A 176 24.41 -24.26 24.43
C VAL A 176 22.94 -24.01 24.66
N ASN A 177 22.05 -24.66 23.90
CA ASN A 177 20.61 -24.45 24.04
C ASN A 177 20.07 -24.96 25.39
N ARG A 178 20.57 -26.12 25.88
CA ARG A 178 20.23 -26.60 27.23
C ARG A 178 20.67 -25.65 28.33
N GLN A 179 21.86 -25.06 28.20
CA GLN A 179 22.35 -24.05 29.14
C GLN A 179 21.50 -22.79 29.14
N ILE A 180 21.15 -22.28 27.95
CA ILE A 180 20.26 -21.12 27.82
C ILE A 180 18.92 -21.43 28.45
N SER A 181 18.29 -22.56 28.13
CA SER A 181 16.98 -22.93 28.71
C SER A 181 17.02 -23.05 30.24
N LYS A 182 18.02 -23.76 30.78
CA LYS A 182 18.20 -23.90 32.24
C LYS A 182 18.27 -22.55 32.95
N ASN A 183 18.92 -21.58 32.34
CA ASN A 183 19.14 -20.26 32.97
C ASN A 183 17.97 -19.29 32.77
N THR A 184 17.12 -19.52 31.77
CA THR A 184 16.18 -18.46 31.32
C THR A 184 14.72 -18.88 31.24
N ASP A 185 14.39 -20.18 31.16
CA ASP A 185 13.00 -20.62 30.95
C ASP A 185 12.07 -20.16 32.06
N ASN A 186 12.44 -20.40 33.32
CA ASN A 186 11.63 -19.99 34.48
C ASN A 186 11.46 -18.47 34.57
N ASN A 187 12.51 -17.73 34.25
CA ASN A 187 12.52 -16.27 34.37
C ASN A 187 11.68 -15.59 33.27
N TYR A 188 11.51 -16.26 32.13
CA TYR A 188 10.85 -15.66 30.96
C TYR A 188 9.62 -16.42 30.47
N LEU A 189 8.90 -17.11 31.34
CA LEU A 189 7.65 -17.83 31.01
C LEU A 189 7.79 -18.68 29.73
N ARG A 190 8.87 -19.47 29.67
CA ARG A 190 9.19 -20.33 28.52
C ARG A 190 9.21 -21.79 28.96
N THR A 191 8.73 -22.67 28.09
CA THR A 191 8.90 -24.11 28.18
C THR A 191 9.61 -24.57 26.93
N SER A 192 10.80 -25.19 27.09
CA SER A 192 11.63 -25.65 25.95
C SER A 192 11.51 -27.16 25.80
N TYR A 193 11.33 -27.62 24.56
CA TYR A 193 11.34 -29.00 24.12
C TYR A 193 12.50 -29.20 23.17
N PHE A 194 13.28 -30.29 23.36
CA PHE A 194 14.54 -30.50 22.65
C PHE A 194 14.38 -31.55 21.57
N TYR A 195 14.59 -31.19 20.31
CA TYR A 195 14.63 -32.13 19.20
C TYR A 195 16.08 -32.47 18.79
N PRO A 196 16.30 -33.64 18.16
CA PRO A 196 17.68 -34.06 17.80
C PRO A 196 18.38 -33.02 16.92
N ALA A 197 19.60 -32.63 17.30
CA ALA A 197 20.36 -31.55 16.66
C ALA A 197 20.59 -31.77 15.14
N ARG A 198 20.56 -33.01 14.65
CA ARG A 198 20.65 -33.33 13.21
C ARG A 198 19.52 -32.74 12.36
N PHE A 199 18.41 -32.27 12.98
CA PHE A 199 17.28 -31.62 12.32
C PHE A 199 17.28 -30.12 12.55
N GLN A 200 18.43 -29.53 12.84
CA GLN A 200 18.56 -28.10 13.03
C GLN A 200 17.98 -27.34 11.83
N SER A 201 17.15 -26.34 12.11
CA SER A 201 16.56 -25.47 11.12
C SER A 201 17.35 -24.17 11.01
N SER A 202 17.60 -23.71 9.79
CA SER A 202 18.14 -22.38 9.51
C SER A 202 17.07 -21.28 9.58
N VAL A 203 15.79 -21.67 9.69
CA VAL A 203 14.64 -20.76 9.75
C VAL A 203 13.94 -20.91 11.09
N GLU A 204 13.69 -19.80 11.76
CA GLU A 204 12.82 -19.75 12.94
C GLU A 204 11.36 -19.63 12.49
N ILE A 205 10.48 -20.43 13.07
CA ILE A 205 9.03 -20.39 12.84
C ILE A 205 8.36 -19.97 14.14
N ASN A 206 7.60 -18.88 14.11
CA ASN A 206 6.76 -18.50 15.24
C ASN A 206 5.29 -18.58 14.85
N VAL A 207 4.46 -19.13 15.76
CA VAL A 207 3.00 -19.21 15.60
C VAL A 207 2.33 -18.55 16.79
N TYR A 208 1.46 -17.60 16.50
CA TYR A 208 0.66 -16.91 17.50
C TYR A 208 -0.68 -16.48 16.91
N GLN A 209 -1.76 -16.71 17.63
CA GLN A 209 -3.12 -16.45 17.14
C GLN A 209 -3.35 -17.07 15.73
N ASP A 210 -3.76 -16.25 14.75
CA ASP A 210 -3.97 -16.68 13.37
C ASP A 210 -2.74 -16.39 12.46
N THR A 211 -1.55 -16.19 13.04
CA THR A 211 -0.35 -15.76 12.32
C THR A 211 0.79 -16.77 12.45
N VAL A 212 1.44 -17.04 11.33
CA VAL A 212 2.70 -17.78 11.26
C VAL A 212 3.77 -16.86 10.69
N THR A 213 4.96 -16.85 11.31
CA THR A 213 6.11 -16.12 10.79
C THR A 213 7.28 -17.07 10.54
N PHE A 214 8.01 -16.81 9.48
CA PHE A 214 9.25 -17.50 9.13
C PHE A 214 10.37 -16.46 9.13
N VAL A 215 11.45 -16.71 9.87
CA VAL A 215 12.58 -15.78 10.00
C VAL A 215 13.87 -16.50 9.62
N SER A 216 14.55 -16.04 8.59
CA SER A 216 15.91 -16.43 8.24
C SER A 216 16.88 -15.35 8.72
N PHE A 217 17.69 -15.67 9.73
CA PHE A 217 18.72 -14.74 10.21
C PHE A 217 19.90 -14.63 9.25
N GLU A 218 20.21 -15.71 8.52
CA GLU A 218 21.28 -15.75 7.54
C GLU A 218 20.99 -14.88 6.32
N GLU A 219 19.76 -14.95 5.81
CA GLU A 219 19.31 -14.16 4.65
C GLU A 219 18.79 -12.77 5.03
N GLU A 220 18.68 -12.51 6.32
CA GLU A 220 18.10 -11.27 6.88
C GLU A 220 16.69 -10.95 6.37
N ILE A 221 15.86 -11.98 6.23
CA ILE A 221 14.48 -11.84 5.78
C ILE A 221 13.50 -12.47 6.76
N ALA A 222 12.27 -11.98 6.73
CA ALA A 222 11.16 -12.63 7.40
C ALA A 222 9.86 -12.51 6.60
N VAL A 223 8.99 -13.51 6.76
CA VAL A 223 7.66 -13.55 6.15
C VAL A 223 6.63 -13.77 7.25
N SER A 224 5.56 -12.98 7.23
CA SER A 224 4.40 -13.15 8.11
C SER A 224 3.18 -13.51 7.28
N ILE A 225 2.47 -14.57 7.68
CA ILE A 225 1.25 -15.06 7.03
C ILE A 225 0.11 -15.04 8.05
N GLU A 226 -0.85 -14.13 7.86
CA GLU A 226 -2.08 -14.10 8.66
C GLU A 226 -3.12 -15.03 8.02
N SER A 227 -3.25 -16.25 8.56
CA SER A 227 -4.19 -17.28 8.09
C SER A 227 -4.49 -18.27 9.20
N ARG A 228 -5.74 -18.31 9.65
CA ARG A 228 -6.19 -19.24 10.70
C ARG A 228 -5.90 -20.71 10.36
N SER A 229 -6.17 -21.12 9.12
CA SER A 229 -5.96 -22.52 8.71
C SER A 229 -4.48 -22.89 8.69
N ILE A 230 -3.59 -22.01 8.21
CA ILE A 230 -2.14 -22.24 8.22
C ILE A 230 -1.63 -22.26 9.66
N ALA A 231 -1.99 -21.27 10.48
CA ALA A 231 -1.56 -21.20 11.88
C ALA A 231 -2.02 -22.44 12.67
N SER A 232 -3.29 -22.85 12.51
CA SER A 232 -3.81 -24.07 13.15
C SER A 232 -3.08 -25.33 12.70
N SER A 233 -2.77 -25.47 11.41
CA SER A 233 -2.04 -26.63 10.89
C SER A 233 -0.62 -26.72 11.45
N ILE A 234 0.12 -25.61 11.52
CA ILE A 234 1.45 -25.57 12.11
C ILE A 234 1.39 -25.80 13.62
N THR A 235 0.41 -25.22 14.32
CA THR A 235 0.20 -25.48 15.76
C THR A 235 -0.01 -26.96 16.04
N ASN A 236 -0.89 -27.64 15.29
CA ASN A 236 -1.15 -29.07 15.45
C ASN A 236 0.11 -29.92 15.22
N LEU A 237 0.92 -29.53 14.23
CA LEU A 237 2.20 -30.19 13.97
C LEU A 237 3.17 -30.03 15.14
N LEU A 238 3.27 -28.83 15.72
CA LEU A 238 4.11 -28.55 16.88
C LEU A 238 3.57 -29.24 18.15
N ASP A 239 2.26 -29.34 18.34
CA ASP A 239 1.67 -30.08 19.46
C ASP A 239 1.95 -31.60 19.33
N THR A 240 1.87 -32.16 18.12
CA THR A 240 2.29 -33.56 17.86
C THR A 240 3.78 -33.76 18.17
N LEU A 241 4.63 -32.80 17.81
CA LEU A 241 6.05 -32.85 18.13
C LEU A 241 6.29 -32.77 19.65
N LYS A 242 5.53 -31.94 20.35
CA LYS A 242 5.59 -31.78 21.80
C LYS A 242 5.34 -33.10 22.56
N GLU A 243 4.39 -33.92 22.08
CA GLU A 243 4.09 -35.23 22.69
C GLU A 243 5.25 -36.24 22.58
N LYS A 244 6.16 -36.04 21.64
CA LYS A 244 7.26 -36.93 21.32
C LYS A 244 8.61 -36.49 21.89
N LEU A 245 8.71 -35.24 22.36
CA LEU A 245 9.99 -34.67 22.80
C LEU A 245 10.08 -34.54 24.33
N PRO A 246 11.26 -34.74 24.93
CA PRO A 246 11.50 -34.43 26.34
C PRO A 246 11.49 -32.90 26.54
N SER A 247 10.98 -32.50 27.67
CA SER A 247 11.06 -31.09 28.15
C SER A 247 12.32 -30.87 29.00
#